data_fe6b0791ef7903640e041573d49d37c2
#
_entry.id   fe6b0791ef7903640e041573d49d37c2
#
_cell.length_a   1.000
_cell.length_b   1.000
_cell.length_c   1.000
_cell.angle_alpha   90.00
_cell.angle_beta   90.00
_cell.angle_gamma   90.00
#
_symmetry.space_group_name_H-M   'P 1'
#
loop_
_entity.id
_entity.type
_entity.pdbx_description
1 polymer ?
#
loop_
_entity_poly.entity_id
_entity_poly.type
_entity_poly.pdbx_seq_one_letter_code
_entity_poly.pdbx_strand_id
1 'polypeptide(L)'
;MPNWCSNSVKISGTKEQIDALEQFLKESNGKDWFDFFRPIPPEYKEGELWYGWSVNNWGCKWNCDAQDWSREDVEDEDVSTISFWFDSPWGPPIALYEAATEDGYYIEAYYLEEGMGFVGKFED
;
A
#
# COMPACT_ATOMS: atom_id res chain seq x y z
N MET A 1 -11.97 -3.28 -18.89
CA MET A 1 -12.14 -3.44 -17.43
C MET A 1 -10.98 -4.26 -16.87
N PRO A 2 -10.27 -3.75 -15.91
CA PRO A 2 -9.23 -4.56 -15.27
C PRO A 2 -9.85 -5.61 -14.37
N ASN A 3 -9.15 -6.73 -14.20
CA ASN A 3 -9.47 -7.65 -13.13
C ASN A 3 -9.01 -7.02 -11.82
N TRP A 4 -9.84 -7.06 -10.82
CA TRP A 4 -9.50 -6.47 -9.52
C TRP A 4 -8.87 -7.52 -8.61
N CYS A 5 -7.79 -7.11 -7.96
CA CYS A 5 -7.14 -7.91 -6.94
C CYS A 5 -7.54 -7.36 -5.58
N SER A 6 -8.10 -8.20 -4.73
CA SER A 6 -8.47 -7.83 -3.36
C SER A 6 -7.26 -8.00 -2.46
N ASN A 7 -6.96 -6.98 -1.68
CA ASN A 7 -5.77 -6.97 -0.82
C ASN A 7 -6.15 -6.66 0.63
N SER A 8 -5.48 -7.33 1.55
CA SER A 8 -5.54 -7.04 2.98
C SER A 8 -4.11 -6.85 3.44
N VAL A 9 -3.79 -5.73 4.06
CA VAL A 9 -2.42 -5.40 4.43
C VAL A 9 -2.34 -4.95 5.89
N LYS A 10 -1.24 -5.36 6.54
CA LYS A 10 -0.85 -4.88 7.86
C LYS A 10 0.52 -4.24 7.74
N ILE A 11 0.61 -2.99 8.17
CA ILE A 11 1.85 -2.21 8.13
C ILE A 11 2.27 -1.92 9.56
N SER A 12 3.42 -2.41 9.96
CA SER A 12 3.93 -2.26 11.32
C SER A 12 5.22 -1.46 11.34
N GLY A 13 5.46 -0.78 12.44
CA GLY A 13 6.67 0.00 12.65
C GLY A 13 6.69 0.57 14.05
N THR A 14 7.62 1.50 14.30
CA THR A 14 7.65 2.22 15.57
C THR A 14 6.40 3.10 15.69
N LYS A 15 6.07 3.51 16.90
CA LYS A 15 4.93 4.40 17.10
C LYS A 15 5.06 5.68 16.29
N GLU A 16 6.26 6.23 16.20
CA GLU A 16 6.52 7.44 15.42
C GLU A 16 6.25 7.21 13.93
N GLN A 17 6.72 6.07 13.38
CA GLN A 17 6.48 5.73 11.98
C GLN A 17 4.99 5.57 11.70
N ILE A 18 4.28 4.90 12.59
CA ILE A 18 2.85 4.65 12.40
C ILE A 18 2.03 5.92 12.67
N ASP A 19 2.49 6.80 13.56
CA ASP A 19 1.86 8.13 13.74
C ASP A 19 1.85 8.89 12.42
N ALA A 20 2.98 8.86 11.68
CA ALA A 20 3.08 9.55 10.39
C ALA A 20 2.11 8.95 9.36
N LEU A 21 2.03 7.63 9.29
CA LEU A 21 1.10 6.95 8.38
C LEU A 21 -0.35 7.25 8.75
N GLU A 22 -0.67 7.19 10.03
CA GLU A 22 -2.03 7.51 10.50
C GLU A 22 -2.42 8.93 10.14
N GLN A 23 -1.53 9.88 10.35
CA GLN A 23 -1.78 11.28 10.00
C GLN A 23 -2.06 11.43 8.51
N PHE A 24 -1.27 10.76 7.67
CA PHE A 24 -1.48 10.78 6.23
C PHE A 24 -2.86 10.23 5.86
N LEU A 25 -3.26 9.09 6.45
CA LEU A 25 -4.55 8.47 6.16
C LEU A 25 -5.72 9.35 6.62
N LYS A 26 -5.58 10.03 7.74
CA LYS A 26 -6.61 10.97 8.21
C LYS A 26 -6.75 12.17 7.28
N GLU A 27 -5.65 12.76 6.85
CA GLU A 27 -5.66 13.92 5.97
C GLU A 27 -6.16 13.60 4.58
N SER A 28 -5.82 12.43 4.05
CA SER A 28 -6.24 11.99 2.71
C SER A 28 -7.56 11.25 2.69
N ASN A 29 -8.12 10.94 3.87
CA ASN A 29 -9.31 10.10 4.01
C ASN A 29 -9.10 8.73 3.35
N GLY A 30 -7.87 8.21 3.48
CA GLY A 30 -7.49 6.91 2.93
C GLY A 30 -7.16 6.91 1.44
N LYS A 31 -7.33 8.03 0.75
CA LYS A 31 -7.10 8.08 -0.70
C LYS A 31 -5.63 8.02 -1.06
N ASP A 32 -5.33 7.34 -2.17
CA ASP A 32 -4.00 7.32 -2.79
C ASP A 32 -2.91 6.99 -1.78
N TRP A 33 -3.10 5.91 -1.02
CA TRP A 33 -2.18 5.61 0.08
C TRP A 33 -0.75 5.30 -0.36
N PHE A 34 -0.53 4.93 -1.64
CA PHE A 34 0.83 4.70 -2.15
C PHE A 34 1.69 5.96 -2.05
N ASP A 35 1.05 7.14 -2.11
CA ASP A 35 1.78 8.41 -2.05
C ASP A 35 2.52 8.62 -0.73
N PHE A 36 2.12 7.92 0.33
CA PHE A 36 2.86 7.98 1.58
C PHE A 36 4.28 7.44 1.41
N PHE A 37 4.44 6.39 0.62
CA PHE A 37 5.73 5.75 0.40
C PHE A 37 6.43 6.21 -0.87
N ARG A 38 5.71 6.28 -1.98
CA ARG A 38 6.29 6.62 -3.29
C ARG A 38 5.29 7.44 -4.09
N PRO A 39 5.26 8.76 -3.88
CA PRO A 39 4.40 9.63 -4.70
C PRO A 39 4.94 9.73 -6.12
N ILE A 40 4.05 9.78 -7.09
CA ILE A 40 4.48 9.93 -8.48
C ILE A 40 5.06 11.34 -8.70
N PRO A 41 6.28 11.46 -9.26
CA PRO A 41 6.86 12.77 -9.52
C PRO A 41 6.05 13.56 -10.56
N PRO A 42 5.98 14.90 -10.43
CA PRO A 42 5.17 15.70 -11.37
C PRO A 42 5.50 15.49 -12.83
N GLU A 43 6.75 15.25 -13.18
CA GLU A 43 7.18 15.04 -14.57
C GLU A 43 6.60 13.76 -15.18
N TYR A 44 6.17 12.81 -14.37
CA TYR A 44 5.58 11.57 -14.85
C TYR A 44 4.05 11.61 -14.90
N LYS A 45 3.43 12.68 -14.41
CA LYS A 45 1.97 12.79 -14.41
C LYS A 45 1.38 13.15 -15.77
N GLU A 46 2.20 13.68 -16.67
CA GLU A 46 1.74 14.09 -17.99
C GLU A 46 1.97 13.01 -19.05
N GLY A 47 1.06 12.95 -20.03
CA GLY A 47 1.16 12.01 -21.14
C GLY A 47 1.04 10.56 -20.68
N GLU A 48 1.89 9.71 -21.25
CA GLU A 48 1.87 8.27 -20.98
C GLU A 48 2.97 7.80 -20.04
N LEU A 49 3.79 8.72 -19.53
CA LEU A 49 4.94 8.36 -18.68
C LEU A 49 4.51 7.77 -17.33
N TRP A 50 3.34 8.15 -16.83
CA TRP A 50 2.84 7.67 -15.55
C TRP A 50 2.69 6.15 -15.49
N TYR A 51 2.33 5.52 -16.60
CA TYR A 51 2.10 4.08 -16.64
C TYR A 51 3.36 3.28 -16.30
N GLY A 52 4.45 3.59 -17.01
CA GLY A 52 5.73 2.91 -16.76
C GLY A 52 6.24 3.16 -15.36
N TRP A 53 6.13 4.41 -14.90
CA TRP A 53 6.55 4.76 -13.54
C TRP A 53 5.75 3.97 -12.50
N SER A 54 4.43 3.92 -12.65
CA SER A 54 3.54 3.23 -11.69
C SER A 54 3.83 1.75 -11.62
N VAL A 55 3.98 1.09 -12.75
CA VAL A 55 4.29 -0.35 -12.79
C VAL A 55 5.64 -0.63 -12.14
N ASN A 56 6.65 0.22 -12.39
CA ASN A 56 7.99 0.01 -11.85
C ASN A 56 8.10 0.32 -10.35
N ASN A 57 7.34 1.29 -9.87
CA ASN A 57 7.48 1.76 -8.48
C ASN A 57 6.39 1.28 -7.53
N TRP A 58 5.22 0.96 -8.05
CA TRP A 58 4.11 0.42 -7.23
C TRP A 58 3.85 -1.06 -7.52
N GLY A 59 4.16 -1.51 -8.72
CA GLY A 59 3.84 -2.88 -9.13
C GLY A 59 2.43 -3.02 -9.67
N CYS A 60 1.68 -1.92 -9.81
CA CYS A 60 0.37 -1.93 -10.41
C CYS A 60 0.10 -0.61 -11.13
N LYS A 61 -0.98 -0.59 -11.91
CA LYS A 61 -1.24 0.44 -12.90
C LYS A 61 -1.54 1.82 -12.32
N TRP A 62 -2.31 1.89 -11.23
CA TRP A 62 -2.67 3.16 -10.61
C TRP A 62 -2.73 3.03 -9.09
N ASN A 63 -2.84 4.18 -8.43
CA ASN A 63 -2.89 4.28 -6.98
C ASN A 63 -4.19 3.69 -6.43
N CYS A 64 -4.22 3.40 -5.14
CA CYS A 64 -5.35 2.75 -4.50
C CYS A 64 -5.75 3.49 -3.22
N ASP A 65 -6.97 3.23 -2.76
CA ASP A 65 -7.49 3.84 -1.54
C ASP A 65 -7.52 2.83 -0.41
N ALA A 66 -7.05 3.24 0.76
CA ALA A 66 -7.11 2.42 1.97
C ALA A 66 -8.53 2.46 2.54
N GLN A 67 -9.14 1.27 2.69
CA GLN A 67 -10.52 1.12 3.15
C GLN A 67 -10.54 0.63 4.58
N ASP A 68 -11.41 1.25 5.41
CA ASP A 68 -11.66 0.79 6.79
C ASP A 68 -10.38 0.57 7.60
N TRP A 69 -9.44 1.52 7.51
CA TRP A 69 -8.19 1.37 8.23
C TRP A 69 -8.40 1.46 9.75
N SER A 70 -7.59 0.70 10.49
CA SER A 70 -7.59 0.72 11.94
C SER A 70 -6.17 0.60 12.45
N ARG A 71 -5.94 1.06 13.68
CA ARG A 71 -4.62 1.03 14.30
C ARG A 71 -4.65 0.24 15.60
N GLU A 72 -3.62 -0.56 15.82
CA GLU A 72 -3.39 -1.26 17.08
C GLU A 72 -1.99 -0.95 17.59
N ASP A 73 -1.88 -0.68 18.88
CA ASP A 73 -0.60 -0.46 19.54
C ASP A 73 -0.28 -1.67 20.41
N VAL A 74 1.00 -2.07 20.45
CA VAL A 74 1.45 -3.11 21.35
C VAL A 74 1.80 -2.45 22.67
N GLU A 75 1.15 -2.91 23.75
CA GLU A 75 1.37 -2.35 25.08
C GLU A 75 2.80 -2.62 25.55
N ASP A 76 3.44 -1.59 26.10
CA ASP A 76 4.81 -1.65 26.62
C ASP A 76 5.90 -1.87 25.58
N GLU A 77 5.58 -1.77 24.29
CA GLU A 77 6.55 -1.88 23.20
C GLU A 77 6.40 -0.70 22.24
N ASP A 78 7.50 -0.35 21.56
CA ASP A 78 7.47 0.72 20.55
C ASP A 78 7.10 0.12 19.20
N VAL A 79 5.93 -0.52 19.14
CA VAL A 79 5.41 -1.15 17.93
C VAL A 79 3.94 -0.80 17.79
N SER A 80 3.54 -0.40 16.60
CA SER A 80 2.15 -0.17 16.24
C SER A 80 1.89 -0.72 14.85
N THR A 81 0.64 -1.03 14.55
CA THR A 81 0.22 -1.63 13.28
C THR A 81 -1.02 -0.92 12.77
N ILE A 82 -1.03 -0.59 11.48
CA ILE A 82 -2.23 -0.14 10.79
C ILE A 82 -2.63 -1.23 9.80
N SER A 83 -3.91 -1.57 9.81
CA SER A 83 -4.47 -2.59 8.93
C SER A 83 -5.59 -1.99 8.10
N PHE A 84 -5.67 -2.37 6.84
CA PHE A 84 -6.76 -1.95 5.95
C PHE A 84 -6.85 -2.90 4.76
N TRP A 85 -7.89 -2.71 3.95
CA TRP A 85 -8.03 -3.44 2.70
C TRP A 85 -8.17 -2.46 1.54
N PHE A 86 -7.88 -2.94 0.33
CA PHE A 86 -7.99 -2.14 -0.88
C PHE A 86 -8.04 -3.05 -2.10
N ASP A 87 -8.56 -2.53 -3.20
CA ASP A 87 -8.55 -3.22 -4.48
C ASP A 87 -7.48 -2.61 -5.38
N SER A 88 -6.69 -3.45 -6.03
CA SER A 88 -5.68 -3.00 -6.98
C SER A 88 -5.93 -3.60 -8.36
N PRO A 89 -5.54 -2.89 -9.45
CA PRO A 89 -5.77 -3.39 -10.79
C PRO A 89 -4.81 -4.52 -11.15
N TRP A 90 -5.33 -5.65 -11.59
CA TRP A 90 -4.65 -6.83 -12.12
C TRP A 90 -3.86 -7.66 -11.11
N GLY A 91 -3.21 -7.05 -10.14
CA GLY A 91 -2.40 -7.78 -9.17
C GLY A 91 -2.04 -6.94 -7.96
N PRO A 92 -1.35 -7.53 -6.95
CA PRO A 92 -0.96 -6.80 -5.76
C PRO A 92 0.21 -5.83 -6.03
N PRO A 93 0.30 -4.74 -5.27
CA PRO A 93 1.36 -3.74 -5.48
C PRO A 93 2.67 -4.17 -4.82
N ILE A 94 3.31 -5.22 -5.32
CA ILE A 94 4.50 -5.81 -4.72
C ILE A 94 5.67 -4.81 -4.64
N ALA A 95 5.88 -4.01 -5.69
CA ALA A 95 6.97 -3.03 -5.68
C ALA A 95 6.76 -1.98 -4.59
N LEU A 96 5.50 -1.59 -4.34
CA LEU A 96 5.16 -0.66 -3.25
C LEU A 96 5.47 -1.28 -1.89
N TYR A 97 5.13 -2.57 -1.71
CA TYR A 97 5.45 -3.28 -0.47
C TYR A 97 6.95 -3.35 -0.23
N GLU A 98 7.72 -3.62 -1.29
CA GLU A 98 9.18 -3.64 -1.19
C GLU A 98 9.73 -2.26 -0.82
N ALA A 99 9.16 -1.18 -1.39
CA ALA A 99 9.55 0.17 -1.06
C ALA A 99 9.26 0.50 0.41
N ALA A 100 8.10 0.08 0.93
CA ALA A 100 7.76 0.29 2.34
C ALA A 100 8.74 -0.46 3.26
N THR A 101 9.14 -1.67 2.86
CA THR A 101 10.14 -2.45 3.59
C THR A 101 11.49 -1.74 3.60
N GLU A 102 11.89 -1.17 2.46
CA GLU A 102 13.13 -0.38 2.37
C GLU A 102 13.08 0.83 3.29
N ASP A 103 11.90 1.41 3.49
CA ASP A 103 11.71 2.55 4.37
C ASP A 103 11.66 2.17 5.86
N GLY A 104 11.83 0.89 6.16
CA GLY A 104 11.91 0.42 7.54
C GLY A 104 10.60 -0.08 8.15
N TYR A 105 9.57 -0.26 7.35
CA TYR A 105 8.29 -0.80 7.82
C TYR A 105 8.25 -2.30 7.62
N TYR A 106 7.46 -2.99 8.45
CA TYR A 106 7.18 -4.40 8.27
C TYR A 106 5.83 -4.57 7.58
N ILE A 107 5.77 -5.38 6.53
CA ILE A 107 4.56 -5.58 5.74
C ILE A 107 4.11 -7.03 5.81
N GLU A 108 2.84 -7.24 6.09
CA GLU A 108 2.19 -8.54 5.97
C GLU A 108 0.92 -8.31 5.13
N ALA A 109 0.87 -8.92 3.95
CA ALA A 109 -0.22 -8.69 3.02
C ALA A 109 -0.71 -9.99 2.39
N TYR A 110 -2.01 -10.07 2.19
CA TYR A 110 -2.66 -11.18 1.50
C TYR A 110 -3.40 -10.63 0.30
N TYR A 111 -3.44 -11.40 -0.79
CA TYR A 111 -4.14 -10.95 -1.99
C TYR A 111 -4.87 -12.09 -2.69
N LEU A 112 -5.98 -11.74 -3.33
CA LEU A 112 -6.80 -12.66 -4.11
C LEU A 112 -7.25 -11.98 -5.40
N GLU A 113 -6.93 -12.57 -6.54
CA GLU A 113 -7.38 -12.12 -7.85
C GLU A 113 -8.26 -13.22 -8.44
N GLU A 114 -9.58 -13.02 -8.40
CA GLU A 114 -10.55 -14.04 -8.80
C GLU A 114 -10.61 -14.26 -10.31
N GLY A 115 -10.39 -13.22 -11.09
CA GLY A 115 -10.46 -13.30 -12.55
C GLY A 115 -9.41 -14.22 -13.14
N MET A 116 -8.17 -14.16 -12.65
CA MET A 116 -7.07 -15.03 -13.06
C MET A 116 -6.93 -16.25 -12.17
N GLY A 117 -7.63 -16.25 -11.03
CA GLY A 117 -7.66 -17.40 -10.15
C GLY A 117 -6.40 -17.59 -9.29
N PHE A 118 -5.75 -16.51 -8.86
CA PHE A 118 -4.58 -16.64 -7.99
C PHE A 118 -4.78 -15.98 -6.63
N VAL A 119 -4.04 -16.50 -5.67
CA VAL A 119 -4.02 -16.00 -4.29
C VAL A 119 -2.59 -16.10 -3.79
N GLY A 120 -2.19 -15.17 -2.92
CA GLY A 120 -0.84 -15.19 -2.39
C GLY A 120 -0.68 -14.34 -1.14
N LYS A 121 0.59 -14.27 -0.69
CA LYS A 121 0.96 -13.56 0.52
C LYS A 121 2.31 -12.88 0.31
N PHE A 122 2.43 -11.65 0.79
CA PHE A 122 3.70 -10.95 0.90
C PHE A 122 3.98 -10.73 2.39
N GLU A 123 5.21 -11.03 2.82
CA GLU A 123 5.62 -10.82 4.21
C GLU A 123 7.11 -10.52 4.24
N ASP A 124 7.44 -9.39 4.90
CA ASP A 124 8.86 -9.02 5.02
C ASP A 124 9.09 -8.03 6.17
#